data_eac3d177b9de19e544ba28da8a6c39d3
#
_entry.id   eac3d177b9de19e544ba28da8a6c39d3
#
_cell.length_a   1.000
_cell.length_b   1.000
_cell.length_c   1.000
_cell.angle_alpha   90.00
_cell.angle_beta   90.00
_cell.angle_gamma   90.00
#
_symmetry.space_group_name_H-M   'P 1'
#
loop_
_entity.id
_entity.type
_entity.pdbx_description
1 polymer ?
#
loop_
_entity_poly.entity_id
_entity_poly.type
_entity_poly.pdbx_seq_one_letter_code
_entity_poly.pdbx_strand_id
1 'polypeptide(L)'
;MRILLTVPSSRARLHRLAPLGWALRTAGHQVQVAGRPSFTDSITLTGLVAVPVGDGGTDDGGQEHHRLDRRSDTDALLDYFSLWRPDLVVWDSLAPAGAEAAQARGVAAVRMLGPLADRSEGDGLPGRTLDSLPPSLRTAGEPEDLAVRFLPYAGSAVLPAWLRRKPRRRRIHATLGDFASGTTVTALFDAMGGSDAEFLCELADDRIPAGTRLPGNVRLYQDAPRDAVLASCAAAVHDGGAEVTMSALAAGLPQLILTDGTTPTGLAPRVAGEGGAILADPAALRTEAIGRLLDDPEPRAGATRLRDEVAAMPGPREVVPLLAAVAGQR
;
A
#
# COMPACT_ATOMS: atom_id res chain seq x y z
N MET A 1 -15.78 1.91 -22.29
CA MET A 1 -16.33 0.92 -21.35
C MET A 1 -16.72 1.61 -20.05
N ARG A 2 -17.66 1.01 -19.32
CA ARG A 2 -18.00 1.34 -17.95
C ARG A 2 -17.29 0.37 -17.02
N ILE A 3 -16.45 0.87 -16.14
CA ILE A 3 -15.58 0.06 -15.28
C ILE A 3 -15.87 0.41 -13.82
N LEU A 4 -16.25 -0.58 -13.04
CA LEU A 4 -16.48 -0.43 -11.61
C LEU A 4 -15.27 -0.98 -10.86
N LEU A 5 -14.71 -0.16 -9.99
CA LEU A 5 -13.70 -0.60 -9.02
C LEU A 5 -14.42 -0.84 -7.68
N THR A 6 -14.15 -1.93 -6.98
CA THR A 6 -14.71 -2.16 -5.64
C THR A 6 -13.60 -2.22 -4.60
N VAL A 7 -13.75 -1.45 -3.52
CA VAL A 7 -12.72 -1.31 -2.48
C VAL A 7 -13.33 -1.48 -1.08
N PRO A 8 -12.59 -2.08 -0.14
CA PRO A 8 -12.94 -2.03 1.27
C PRO A 8 -12.67 -0.62 1.84
N SER A 9 -13.18 -0.31 3.02
CA SER A 9 -12.94 0.95 3.72
C SER A 9 -11.50 1.05 4.25
N SER A 10 -10.53 1.02 3.33
CA SER A 10 -9.10 1.09 3.60
C SER A 10 -8.43 2.09 2.65
N ARG A 11 -7.85 3.16 3.21
CA ARG A 11 -7.13 4.17 2.43
C ARG A 11 -5.96 3.57 1.66
N ALA A 12 -5.18 2.69 2.28
CA ALA A 12 -4.04 2.04 1.64
C ALA A 12 -4.45 1.25 0.37
N ARG A 13 -5.58 0.52 0.44
CA ARG A 13 -6.10 -0.24 -0.69
C ARG A 13 -6.69 0.66 -1.78
N LEU A 14 -7.42 1.71 -1.40
CA LEU A 14 -7.91 2.73 -2.32
C LEU A 14 -6.76 3.43 -3.04
N HIS A 15 -5.72 3.85 -2.30
CA HIS A 15 -4.57 4.57 -2.86
C HIS A 15 -3.79 3.70 -3.85
N ARG A 16 -3.70 2.40 -3.63
CA ARG A 16 -3.10 1.47 -4.59
C ARG A 16 -3.92 1.34 -5.88
N LEU A 17 -5.26 1.41 -5.78
CA LEU A 17 -6.15 1.26 -6.92
C LEU A 17 -6.34 2.57 -7.70
N ALA A 18 -6.20 3.73 -7.05
CA ALA A 18 -6.46 5.04 -7.65
C ALA A 18 -5.62 5.32 -8.92
N PRO A 19 -4.32 5.01 -9.00
CA PRO A 19 -3.54 5.20 -10.23
C PRO A 19 -4.08 4.41 -11.43
N LEU A 20 -4.59 3.20 -11.21
CA LEU A 20 -5.27 2.42 -12.25
C LEU A 20 -6.59 3.10 -12.68
N GLY A 21 -7.37 3.58 -11.71
CA GLY A 21 -8.60 4.33 -11.98
C GLY A 21 -8.35 5.57 -12.84
N TRP A 22 -7.28 6.31 -12.58
CA TRP A 22 -6.90 7.47 -13.41
C TRP A 22 -6.43 7.06 -14.80
N ALA A 23 -5.65 5.99 -14.91
CA ALA A 23 -5.21 5.47 -16.21
C ALA A 23 -6.40 5.07 -17.09
N LEU A 24 -7.37 4.37 -16.52
CA LEU A 24 -8.60 3.98 -17.18
C LEU A 24 -9.43 5.22 -17.61
N ARG A 25 -9.59 6.22 -16.74
CA ARG A 25 -10.30 7.47 -17.10
C ARG A 25 -9.60 8.24 -18.21
N THR A 26 -8.29 8.38 -18.14
CA THR A 26 -7.51 9.10 -19.18
C THR A 26 -7.48 8.36 -20.52
N ALA A 27 -7.74 7.05 -20.52
CA ALA A 27 -7.95 6.25 -21.73
C ALA A 27 -9.38 6.36 -22.28
N GLY A 28 -10.24 7.21 -21.71
CA GLY A 28 -11.61 7.47 -22.19
C GLY A 28 -12.67 6.52 -21.63
N HIS A 29 -12.38 5.74 -20.59
CA HIS A 29 -13.37 4.88 -19.94
C HIS A 29 -14.16 5.65 -18.86
N GLN A 30 -15.40 5.26 -18.63
CA GLN A 30 -16.18 5.69 -17.48
C GLN A 30 -15.80 4.84 -16.29
N VAL A 31 -15.24 5.45 -15.25
CA VAL A 31 -14.74 4.74 -14.06
C VAL A 31 -15.45 5.26 -12.82
N GLN A 32 -15.95 4.34 -12.02
CA GLN A 32 -16.53 4.63 -10.71
C GLN A 32 -15.95 3.66 -9.68
N VAL A 33 -16.00 4.07 -8.41
CA VAL A 33 -15.47 3.28 -7.28
C VAL A 33 -16.58 3.04 -6.29
N ALA A 34 -16.93 1.78 -6.09
CA ALA A 34 -17.89 1.36 -5.09
C ALA A 34 -17.18 1.09 -3.75
N GLY A 35 -17.75 1.65 -2.70
CA GLY A 35 -17.29 1.47 -1.33
C GLY A 35 -18.40 1.79 -0.34
N ARG A 36 -18.18 1.54 0.95
CA ARG A 36 -19.18 1.86 1.97
C ARG A 36 -19.52 3.36 2.00
N PRO A 37 -20.76 3.74 2.38
CA PRO A 37 -21.16 5.14 2.50
C PRO A 37 -20.20 6.00 3.34
N SER A 38 -19.70 5.47 4.47
CA SER A 38 -18.73 6.13 5.34
C SER A 38 -17.35 6.38 4.69
N PHE A 39 -17.06 5.73 3.57
CA PHE A 39 -15.76 5.82 2.88
C PHE A 39 -15.80 6.66 1.58
N THR A 40 -16.97 7.18 1.18
CA THR A 40 -17.15 7.93 -0.06
C THR A 40 -16.30 9.20 -0.14
N ASP A 41 -16.11 9.90 0.97
CA ASP A 41 -15.25 11.09 1.02
C ASP A 41 -13.80 10.75 0.69
N SER A 42 -13.28 9.64 1.23
CA SER A 42 -11.94 9.16 0.89
C SER A 42 -11.80 8.86 -0.60
N ILE A 43 -12.83 8.25 -1.21
CA ILE A 43 -12.85 7.97 -2.65
C ILE A 43 -12.84 9.28 -3.45
N THR A 44 -13.70 10.23 -3.12
CA THR A 44 -13.82 11.50 -3.87
C THR A 44 -12.55 12.34 -3.78
N LEU A 45 -11.82 12.28 -2.65
CA LEU A 45 -10.51 12.93 -2.48
C LEU A 45 -9.44 12.40 -3.45
N THR A 46 -9.61 11.22 -4.05
CA THR A 46 -8.75 10.73 -5.13
C THR A 46 -9.08 11.32 -6.50
N GLY A 47 -10.16 12.08 -6.61
CA GLY A 47 -10.70 12.59 -7.89
C GLY A 47 -11.50 11.55 -8.67
N LEU A 48 -11.79 10.40 -8.11
CA LEU A 48 -12.66 9.36 -8.69
C LEU A 48 -14.12 9.55 -8.22
N VAL A 49 -15.06 9.02 -8.99
CA VAL A 49 -16.49 9.08 -8.65
C VAL A 49 -16.83 7.96 -7.68
N ALA A 50 -17.38 8.30 -6.52
CA ALA A 50 -17.79 7.33 -5.50
C ALA A 50 -19.21 6.82 -5.74
N VAL A 51 -19.43 5.52 -5.54
CA VAL A 51 -20.73 4.85 -5.50
C VAL A 51 -20.90 4.25 -4.10
N PRO A 52 -21.80 4.80 -3.26
CA PRO A 52 -22.07 4.23 -1.95
C PRO A 52 -22.77 2.89 -2.09
N VAL A 53 -22.25 1.85 -1.41
CA VAL A 53 -22.77 0.47 -1.45
C VAL A 53 -22.85 -0.09 -0.02
N GLY A 54 -23.94 -0.81 0.26
CA GLY A 54 -24.17 -1.43 1.56
C GLY A 54 -24.71 -0.47 2.62
N ASP A 55 -24.83 -0.99 3.83
CA ASP A 55 -25.39 -0.25 4.96
C ASP A 55 -24.39 0.78 5.50
N GLY A 56 -24.88 1.97 5.87
CA GLY A 56 -24.09 3.02 6.48
C GLY A 56 -23.68 2.71 7.93
N GLY A 57 -23.25 1.47 8.20
CA GLY A 57 -22.80 1.07 9.53
C GLY A 57 -21.75 2.04 10.08
N THR A 58 -21.89 2.38 11.37
CA THR A 58 -20.94 3.22 12.09
C THR A 58 -19.55 2.61 12.02
N ASP A 59 -18.57 3.47 11.72
CA ASP A 59 -17.14 3.15 11.78
C ASP A 59 -16.79 3.01 13.28
N ASP A 60 -16.83 1.82 13.83
CA ASP A 60 -16.57 1.58 15.27
C ASP A 60 -15.08 1.66 15.61
N GLY A 61 -14.25 2.29 14.74
CA GLY A 61 -12.84 2.55 15.04
C GLY A 61 -11.97 1.30 15.28
N GLY A 62 -12.50 0.12 15.07
CA GLY A 62 -11.77 -1.14 15.14
C GLY A 62 -10.89 -1.34 13.89
N GLN A 63 -9.71 -1.94 14.07
CA GLN A 63 -8.76 -2.27 12.99
C GLN A 63 -9.28 -3.33 12.01
N GLU A 64 -10.52 -3.78 12.12
CA GLU A 64 -11.15 -4.61 11.11
C GLU A 64 -11.43 -3.77 9.89
N HIS A 65 -10.66 -4.02 8.86
CA HIS A 65 -10.88 -3.50 7.53
C HIS A 65 -12.34 -3.77 7.16
N HIS A 66 -13.15 -2.72 7.01
CA HIS A 66 -14.57 -2.87 6.66
C HIS A 66 -14.68 -3.50 5.27
N ARG A 67 -14.72 -4.82 5.25
CA ARG A 67 -14.83 -5.64 4.04
C ARG A 67 -16.17 -5.37 3.34
N LEU A 68 -16.18 -5.40 2.02
CA LEU A 68 -17.39 -5.50 1.22
C LEU A 68 -17.63 -6.99 0.91
N ASP A 69 -18.12 -7.75 1.89
CA ASP A 69 -18.30 -9.21 1.81
C ASP A 69 -19.65 -9.68 2.34
N ARG A 70 -20.55 -8.77 2.71
CA ARG A 70 -21.89 -9.10 3.15
C ARG A 70 -22.80 -9.33 1.97
N ARG A 71 -23.78 -10.20 2.14
CA ARG A 71 -24.82 -10.42 1.12
C ARG A 71 -25.55 -9.12 0.74
N SER A 72 -25.81 -8.23 1.70
CA SER A 72 -26.40 -6.92 1.45
C SER A 72 -25.53 -6.05 0.53
N ASP A 73 -24.22 -6.18 0.60
CA ASP A 73 -23.29 -5.46 -0.28
C ASP A 73 -23.40 -5.96 -1.72
N THR A 74 -23.50 -7.29 -1.90
CA THR A 74 -23.68 -7.93 -3.20
C THR A 74 -25.05 -7.57 -3.80
N ASP A 75 -26.13 -7.60 -3.00
CA ASP A 75 -27.47 -7.24 -3.43
C ASP A 75 -27.51 -5.77 -3.89
N ALA A 76 -26.92 -4.85 -3.14
CA ALA A 76 -26.83 -3.42 -3.50
C ALA A 76 -26.05 -3.20 -4.81
N LEU A 77 -24.97 -3.98 -5.03
CA LEU A 77 -24.21 -3.95 -6.28
C LEU A 77 -25.03 -4.50 -7.45
N LEU A 78 -25.82 -5.55 -7.25
CA LEU A 78 -26.69 -6.12 -8.27
C LEU A 78 -27.78 -5.13 -8.73
N ASP A 79 -28.34 -4.36 -7.78
CA ASP A 79 -29.27 -3.27 -8.07
C ASP A 79 -28.58 -2.18 -8.89
N TYR A 80 -27.37 -1.79 -8.45
CA TYR A 80 -26.58 -0.80 -9.16
C TYR A 80 -26.20 -1.25 -10.58
N PHE A 81 -25.84 -2.52 -10.79
CA PHE A 81 -25.52 -3.08 -12.11
C PHE A 81 -26.72 -3.02 -13.06
N SER A 82 -27.92 -3.16 -12.53
CA SER A 82 -29.15 -3.05 -13.35
C SER A 82 -29.33 -1.65 -13.96
N LEU A 83 -28.84 -0.62 -13.27
CA LEU A 83 -28.89 0.78 -13.68
C LEU A 83 -27.68 1.17 -14.56
N TRP A 84 -26.47 0.91 -14.08
CA TRP A 84 -25.25 1.42 -14.71
C TRP A 84 -24.61 0.45 -15.71
N ARG A 85 -24.84 -0.85 -15.58
CA ARG A 85 -24.39 -1.93 -16.48
C ARG A 85 -22.89 -1.86 -16.76
N PRO A 86 -22.03 -2.18 -15.79
CA PRO A 86 -20.59 -2.20 -15.99
C PRO A 86 -20.18 -3.26 -17.04
N ASP A 87 -19.14 -2.95 -17.80
CA ASP A 87 -18.51 -3.88 -18.76
C ASP A 87 -17.41 -4.70 -18.07
N LEU A 88 -16.81 -4.15 -17.02
CA LEU A 88 -15.73 -4.75 -16.24
C LEU A 88 -15.84 -4.36 -14.78
N VAL A 89 -15.57 -5.30 -13.89
CA VAL A 89 -15.36 -5.06 -12.46
C VAL A 89 -13.90 -5.33 -12.12
N VAL A 90 -13.20 -4.37 -11.49
CA VAL A 90 -11.91 -4.60 -10.85
C VAL A 90 -12.14 -4.56 -9.34
N TRP A 91 -11.89 -5.67 -8.67
CA TRP A 91 -12.23 -5.81 -7.26
C TRP A 91 -10.99 -6.06 -6.39
N ASP A 92 -10.96 -5.44 -5.22
CA ASP A 92 -9.94 -5.72 -4.22
C ASP A 92 -10.27 -7.04 -3.49
N SER A 93 -9.27 -7.84 -3.12
CA SER A 93 -9.45 -9.13 -2.45
C SER A 93 -10.26 -9.07 -1.15
N LEU A 94 -10.34 -7.90 -0.48
CA LEU A 94 -11.22 -7.66 0.67
C LEU A 94 -12.59 -7.05 0.29
N ALA A 95 -12.91 -6.99 -1.00
CA ALA A 95 -14.20 -6.53 -1.50
C ALA A 95 -14.82 -7.54 -2.49
N PRO A 96 -15.00 -8.83 -2.09
CA PRO A 96 -15.46 -9.90 -2.96
C PRO A 96 -16.89 -9.70 -3.49
N ALA A 97 -17.73 -8.90 -2.83
CA ALA A 97 -19.07 -8.57 -3.29
C ALA A 97 -19.08 -8.03 -4.74
N GLY A 98 -18.02 -7.34 -5.16
CA GLY A 98 -17.86 -6.89 -6.55
C GLY A 98 -17.75 -8.04 -7.55
N ALA A 99 -16.95 -9.07 -7.20
CA ALA A 99 -16.80 -10.27 -8.03
C ALA A 99 -18.06 -11.14 -8.04
N GLU A 100 -18.72 -11.28 -6.90
CA GLU A 100 -19.98 -12.04 -6.76
C GLU A 100 -21.08 -11.40 -7.63
N ALA A 101 -21.24 -10.08 -7.57
CA ALA A 101 -22.19 -9.36 -8.40
C ALA A 101 -21.83 -9.47 -9.90
N ALA A 102 -20.53 -9.40 -10.24
CA ALA A 102 -20.08 -9.60 -11.61
C ALA A 102 -20.40 -11.01 -12.12
N GLN A 103 -20.15 -12.05 -11.31
CA GLN A 103 -20.47 -13.43 -11.63
C GLN A 103 -21.97 -13.63 -11.86
N ALA A 104 -22.82 -13.09 -10.97
CA ALA A 104 -24.26 -13.21 -11.06
C ALA A 104 -24.84 -12.52 -12.33
N ARG A 105 -24.16 -11.55 -12.89
CA ARG A 105 -24.58 -10.79 -14.08
C ARG A 105 -23.79 -11.15 -15.34
N GLY A 106 -22.85 -12.10 -15.28
CA GLY A 106 -22.00 -12.44 -16.42
C GLY A 106 -21.07 -11.29 -16.86
N VAL A 107 -20.69 -10.42 -15.92
CA VAL A 107 -19.75 -9.30 -16.16
C VAL A 107 -18.33 -9.81 -15.99
N ALA A 108 -17.39 -9.36 -16.84
CA ALA A 108 -15.98 -9.65 -16.68
C ALA A 108 -15.47 -9.08 -15.35
N ALA A 109 -14.60 -9.85 -14.67
CA ALA A 109 -14.01 -9.44 -13.41
C ALA A 109 -12.50 -9.62 -13.40
N VAL A 110 -11.79 -8.73 -12.69
CA VAL A 110 -10.35 -8.80 -12.45
C VAL A 110 -10.09 -8.52 -10.98
N ARG A 111 -9.35 -9.39 -10.31
CA ARG A 111 -8.96 -9.22 -8.91
C ARG A 111 -7.69 -8.39 -8.81
N MET A 112 -7.72 -7.33 -8.02
CA MET A 112 -6.52 -6.60 -7.64
C MET A 112 -5.94 -7.18 -6.34
N LEU A 113 -4.78 -7.82 -6.42
CA LEU A 113 -4.08 -8.35 -5.25
C LEU A 113 -3.35 -7.23 -4.48
N GLY A 114 -3.41 -7.33 -3.16
CA GLY A 114 -2.51 -6.59 -2.29
C GLY A 114 -1.16 -7.29 -2.14
N PRO A 115 -0.09 -6.55 -1.83
CA PRO A 115 1.23 -7.14 -1.63
C PRO A 115 1.30 -8.18 -0.51
N LEU A 116 0.38 -8.12 0.46
CA LEU A 116 0.24 -9.08 1.56
C LEU A 116 -1.04 -9.91 1.46
N ALA A 117 -1.82 -9.77 0.39
CA ALA A 117 -3.05 -10.54 0.26
C ALA A 117 -2.71 -12.04 0.19
N ASP A 118 -3.41 -12.82 0.99
CA ASP A 118 -3.46 -14.25 0.79
C ASP A 118 -4.08 -14.49 -0.59
N ARG A 119 -3.38 -15.22 -1.45
CA ARG A 119 -3.88 -15.53 -2.79
C ARG A 119 -5.11 -16.42 -2.77
N SER A 120 -5.33 -17.15 -1.67
CA SER A 120 -6.56 -17.90 -1.44
C SER A 120 -7.78 -17.01 -1.16
N GLU A 121 -7.58 -15.74 -0.78
CA GLU A 121 -8.69 -14.80 -0.61
C GLU A 121 -9.43 -14.61 -1.93
N GLY A 122 -10.66 -15.11 -1.99
CA GLY A 122 -11.49 -15.06 -3.20
C GLY A 122 -11.30 -16.24 -4.16
N ASP A 123 -10.71 -17.37 -3.70
CA ASP A 123 -10.70 -18.60 -4.47
C ASP A 123 -12.13 -19.02 -4.81
N GLY A 124 -12.32 -19.45 -6.07
CA GLY A 124 -13.64 -19.76 -6.61
C GLY A 124 -14.40 -18.57 -7.21
N LEU A 125 -13.93 -17.33 -7.02
CA LEU A 125 -14.50 -16.17 -7.70
C LEU A 125 -13.88 -15.99 -9.09
N PRO A 126 -14.65 -15.50 -10.08
CA PRO A 126 -14.21 -15.42 -11.46
C PRO A 126 -13.18 -14.31 -11.68
N GLY A 127 -12.36 -14.51 -12.70
CA GLY A 127 -11.52 -13.49 -13.28
C GLY A 127 -10.02 -13.73 -13.13
N ARG A 128 -9.27 -12.94 -13.90
CA ARG A 128 -7.80 -12.88 -13.80
C ARG A 128 -7.39 -12.04 -12.62
N THR A 129 -6.15 -12.20 -12.21
CA THR A 129 -5.56 -11.43 -11.12
C THR A 129 -4.62 -10.36 -11.67
N LEU A 130 -4.65 -9.18 -11.06
CA LEU A 130 -3.74 -8.08 -11.29
C LEU A 130 -2.81 -7.96 -10.07
N ASP A 131 -1.52 -8.21 -10.27
CA ASP A 131 -0.53 -8.27 -9.19
C ASP A 131 0.51 -7.16 -9.30
N SER A 132 0.76 -6.49 -8.19
CA SER A 132 1.76 -5.41 -8.09
C SER A 132 3.09 -5.84 -7.50
N LEU A 133 3.25 -7.12 -7.11
CA LEU A 133 4.53 -7.64 -6.64
C LEU A 133 5.51 -7.84 -7.81
N PRO A 134 6.77 -7.41 -7.67
CA PRO A 134 7.81 -7.76 -8.64
C PRO A 134 8.06 -9.28 -8.63
N PRO A 135 8.47 -9.87 -9.76
CA PRO A 135 8.63 -11.32 -9.91
C PRO A 135 9.49 -11.98 -8.82
N SER A 136 10.62 -11.37 -8.43
CA SER A 136 11.52 -11.90 -7.38
C SER A 136 10.85 -12.01 -5.99
N LEU A 137 9.81 -11.22 -5.73
CA LEU A 137 9.08 -11.25 -4.47
C LEU A 137 7.83 -12.14 -4.50
N ARG A 138 7.54 -12.82 -5.62
CA ARG A 138 6.42 -13.77 -5.74
C ARG A 138 6.82 -15.14 -5.22
N THR A 139 5.84 -15.95 -4.86
CA THR A 139 6.06 -17.34 -4.51
C THR A 139 6.19 -18.18 -5.80
N ALA A 140 7.14 -19.11 -5.83
CA ALA A 140 7.31 -20.01 -6.97
C ALA A 140 6.04 -20.86 -7.22
N GLY A 141 5.67 -21.02 -8.49
CA GLY A 141 4.50 -21.83 -8.90
C GLY A 141 3.15 -21.09 -8.87
N GLU A 142 3.16 -19.78 -8.60
CA GLU A 142 1.95 -18.96 -8.72
C GLU A 142 1.53 -18.80 -10.20
N PRO A 143 0.20 -18.79 -10.49
CA PRO A 143 -0.30 -18.64 -11.85
C PRO A 143 0.17 -17.32 -12.48
N GLU A 144 0.29 -17.32 -13.80
CA GLU A 144 0.68 -16.13 -14.57
C GLU A 144 -0.43 -15.08 -14.52
N ASP A 145 -0.30 -14.13 -13.63
CA ASP A 145 -1.22 -13.02 -13.44
C ASP A 145 -0.84 -11.82 -14.33
N LEU A 146 -1.77 -10.91 -14.50
CA LEU A 146 -1.47 -9.61 -15.10
C LEU A 146 -0.59 -8.80 -14.14
N ALA A 147 0.60 -8.44 -14.58
CA ALA A 147 1.47 -7.58 -13.78
C ALA A 147 1.04 -6.11 -13.89
N VAL A 148 1.09 -5.37 -12.78
CA VAL A 148 0.97 -3.92 -12.78
C VAL A 148 1.98 -3.30 -11.83
N ARG A 149 2.73 -2.31 -12.29
CA ARG A 149 3.70 -1.60 -11.46
C ARG A 149 3.02 -0.90 -10.29
N PHE A 150 3.54 -1.12 -9.09
CA PHE A 150 3.16 -0.33 -7.92
C PHE A 150 3.57 1.13 -8.12
N LEU A 151 2.62 2.04 -7.99
CA LEU A 151 2.87 3.48 -7.98
C LEU A 151 2.55 4.03 -6.59
N PRO A 152 3.55 4.61 -5.89
CA PRO A 152 3.30 5.24 -4.60
C PRO A 152 2.29 6.39 -4.75
N TYR A 153 1.23 6.33 -3.97
CA TYR A 153 0.26 7.40 -3.83
C TYR A 153 -0.30 7.36 -2.40
N ALA A 154 -0.15 8.41 -1.67
CA ALA A 154 -0.56 8.52 -0.27
C ALA A 154 -1.75 9.47 -0.05
N GLY A 155 -2.48 9.80 -1.13
CA GLY A 155 -3.59 10.75 -1.07
C GLY A 155 -3.17 12.18 -1.44
N SER A 156 -4.15 13.10 -1.39
CA SER A 156 -3.90 14.53 -1.59
C SER A 156 -3.17 15.09 -0.37
N ALA A 157 -2.06 15.79 -0.60
CA ALA A 157 -1.25 16.38 0.46
C ALA A 157 -0.57 17.69 -0.01
N VAL A 158 -0.17 18.52 0.94
CA VAL A 158 0.59 19.73 0.68
C VAL A 158 2.06 19.49 0.98
N LEU A 159 2.94 19.82 0.03
CA LEU A 159 4.38 19.70 0.22
C LEU A 159 4.87 20.74 1.27
N PRO A 160 5.28 20.32 2.47
CA PRO A 160 5.66 21.24 3.53
C PRO A 160 6.97 21.97 3.21
N ALA A 161 7.13 23.17 3.75
CA ALA A 161 8.28 24.03 3.46
C ALA A 161 9.63 23.39 3.82
N TRP A 162 9.67 22.55 4.87
CA TRP A 162 10.88 21.87 5.31
C TRP A 162 11.34 20.79 4.32
N LEU A 163 10.40 20.16 3.59
CA LEU A 163 10.73 19.13 2.61
C LEU A 163 11.26 19.71 1.28
N ARG A 164 10.94 20.97 1.00
CA ARG A 164 11.44 21.68 -0.19
C ARG A 164 12.92 22.07 -0.10
N ARG A 165 13.55 21.93 1.07
CA ARG A 165 14.96 22.27 1.28
C ARG A 165 15.84 21.01 1.16
N LYS A 166 17.01 21.16 0.52
CA LYS A 166 18.00 20.08 0.47
C LYS A 166 18.41 19.66 1.89
N PRO A 167 18.39 18.36 2.21
CA PRO A 167 18.82 17.89 3.52
C PRO A 167 20.30 18.20 3.77
N ARG A 168 20.63 18.54 5.01
CA ARG A 168 22.03 18.77 5.44
C ARG A 168 22.69 17.48 5.89
N ARG A 169 21.90 16.48 6.28
CA ARG A 169 22.34 15.15 6.72
C ARG A 169 21.56 14.10 5.91
N ARG A 170 22.03 12.85 5.91
CA ARG A 170 21.25 11.73 5.36
C ARG A 170 19.93 11.65 6.12
N ARG A 171 18.83 11.51 5.40
CA ARG A 171 17.50 11.33 5.99
C ARG A 171 17.10 9.88 5.99
N ILE A 172 16.42 9.49 7.06
CA ILE A 172 15.79 8.18 7.20
C ILE A 172 14.31 8.41 7.46
N HIS A 173 13.47 7.80 6.65
CA HIS A 173 12.03 7.70 6.96
C HIS A 173 11.82 6.67 8.05
N ALA A 174 10.97 6.95 9.04
CA ALA A 174 10.61 5.98 10.07
C ALA A 174 9.10 5.96 10.30
N THR A 175 8.52 4.77 10.40
CA THR A 175 7.14 4.54 10.84
C THR A 175 7.04 3.25 11.62
N LEU A 176 6.22 3.22 12.66
CA LEU A 176 6.10 2.06 13.55
C LEU A 176 4.77 1.32 13.39
N GLY A 177 3.78 1.89 12.70
CA GLY A 177 2.49 1.25 12.52
C GLY A 177 1.95 0.66 13.82
N ASP A 178 1.69 -0.64 13.80
CA ASP A 178 1.16 -1.38 14.96
C ASP A 178 2.21 -1.65 16.06
N PHE A 179 3.50 -1.56 15.75
CA PHE A 179 4.58 -1.68 16.76
C PHE A 179 4.78 -0.46 17.65
N ALA A 180 3.93 0.54 17.58
CA ALA A 180 4.00 1.76 18.40
C ALA A 180 3.66 1.51 19.88
N SER A 181 4.20 0.44 20.51
CA SER A 181 4.19 0.32 21.96
C SER A 181 5.17 1.31 22.58
N GLY A 182 4.90 1.76 23.81
CA GLY A 182 5.74 2.75 24.46
C GLY A 182 7.20 2.36 24.57
N THR A 183 7.49 1.08 24.81
CA THR A 183 8.86 0.53 24.89
C THR A 183 9.55 0.55 23.52
N THR A 184 8.84 0.20 22.46
CA THR A 184 9.37 0.21 21.08
C THR A 184 9.69 1.63 20.62
N VAL A 185 8.78 2.58 20.87
CA VAL A 185 9.00 4.01 20.55
C VAL A 185 10.23 4.56 21.26
N THR A 186 10.40 4.24 22.56
CA THR A 186 11.55 4.69 23.34
C THR A 186 12.86 4.08 22.79
N ALA A 187 12.91 2.77 22.55
CA ALA A 187 14.08 2.11 21.99
C ALA A 187 14.47 2.65 20.61
N LEU A 188 13.46 2.94 19.77
CA LEU A 188 13.69 3.55 18.47
C LEU A 188 14.28 4.96 18.60
N PHE A 189 13.75 5.80 19.47
CA PHE A 189 14.27 7.16 19.67
C PHE A 189 15.69 7.15 20.26
N ASP A 190 16.00 6.22 21.17
CA ASP A 190 17.35 6.06 21.72
C ASP A 190 18.34 5.67 20.61
N ALA A 191 17.97 4.72 19.75
CA ALA A 191 18.80 4.31 18.62
C ALA A 191 18.99 5.45 17.59
N MET A 192 17.93 6.22 17.32
CA MET A 192 17.99 7.40 16.43
C MET A 192 18.85 8.50 17.02
N GLY A 193 18.74 8.78 18.31
CA GLY A 193 19.48 9.83 19.00
C GLY A 193 20.99 9.67 18.94
N GLY A 194 21.47 8.43 18.87
CA GLY A 194 22.90 8.10 18.70
C GLY A 194 23.43 8.23 17.27
N SER A 195 22.58 8.51 16.28
CA SER A 195 22.95 8.58 14.86
C SER A 195 23.09 10.03 14.36
N ASP A 196 23.99 10.23 13.39
CA ASP A 196 24.14 11.51 12.69
C ASP A 196 23.07 11.78 11.63
N ALA A 197 22.19 10.81 11.34
CA ALA A 197 21.11 10.98 10.37
C ALA A 197 19.97 11.88 10.91
N GLU A 198 19.23 12.53 10.01
CA GLU A 198 17.95 13.18 10.31
C GLU A 198 16.81 12.17 10.11
N PHE A 199 15.97 11.98 11.11
CA PHE A 199 14.84 11.07 11.03
C PHE A 199 13.54 11.82 10.79
N LEU A 200 12.78 11.36 9.80
CA LEU A 200 11.45 11.83 9.48
C LEU A 200 10.46 10.75 9.92
N CYS A 201 9.87 10.94 11.10
CA CYS A 201 8.99 9.93 11.71
C CYS A 201 7.53 10.24 11.39
N GLU A 202 6.88 9.30 10.68
CA GLU A 202 5.44 9.29 10.47
C GLU A 202 4.78 8.63 11.68
N LEU A 203 4.52 9.44 12.71
CA LEU A 203 3.98 8.99 13.99
C LEU A 203 3.08 10.08 14.56
N ALA A 204 1.90 9.70 15.02
CA ALA A 204 0.99 10.60 15.69
C ALA A 204 1.48 10.93 17.12
N ASP A 205 1.27 12.16 17.56
CA ASP A 205 1.77 12.65 18.85
C ASP A 205 1.19 11.84 20.04
N ASP A 206 -0.03 11.35 19.93
CA ASP A 206 -0.71 10.52 20.94
C ASP A 206 -0.11 9.11 21.08
N ARG A 207 0.69 8.67 20.11
CA ARG A 207 1.42 7.40 20.16
C ARG A 207 2.76 7.51 20.90
N ILE A 208 3.18 8.72 21.27
CA ILE A 208 4.42 8.95 22.00
C ILE A 208 4.13 8.85 23.50
N PRO A 209 4.78 7.97 24.25
CA PRO A 209 4.57 7.86 25.69
C PRO A 209 4.86 9.18 26.39
N ALA A 210 4.01 9.53 27.36
CA ALA A 210 4.20 10.74 28.17
C ALA A 210 5.60 10.74 28.82
N GLY A 211 6.29 11.87 28.71
CA GLY A 211 7.66 12.03 29.24
C GLY A 211 8.78 11.50 28.33
N THR A 212 8.47 10.92 27.18
CA THR A 212 9.48 10.54 26.20
C THR A 212 10.18 11.77 25.60
N ARG A 213 11.51 11.81 25.69
CA ARG A 213 12.29 12.89 25.11
C ARG A 213 12.51 12.63 23.62
N LEU A 214 12.04 13.52 22.78
CA LEU A 214 12.31 13.49 21.34
C LEU A 214 13.77 13.90 21.06
N PRO A 215 14.59 13.05 20.38
CA PRO A 215 15.95 13.42 20.00
C PRO A 215 15.97 14.62 19.04
N GLY A 216 17.00 15.48 19.11
CA GLY A 216 17.10 16.69 18.31
C GLY A 216 17.25 16.48 16.79
N ASN A 217 17.54 15.25 16.37
CA ASN A 217 17.66 14.83 14.97
C ASN A 217 16.38 14.11 14.46
N VAL A 218 15.30 14.06 15.25
CA VAL A 218 14.00 13.48 14.89
C VAL A 218 12.99 14.58 14.63
N ARG A 219 12.30 14.48 13.52
CA ARG A 219 11.15 15.30 13.13
C ARG A 219 9.92 14.42 12.99
N LEU A 220 8.89 14.70 13.77
CA LEU A 220 7.57 14.10 13.58
C LEU A 220 6.83 14.77 12.42
N TYR A 221 6.04 14.00 11.69
CA TYR A 221 5.13 14.52 10.68
C TYR A 221 3.93 13.58 10.49
N GLN A 222 2.80 14.12 10.03
CA GLN A 222 1.57 13.37 9.74
C GLN A 222 1.03 13.67 8.33
N ASP A 223 1.05 14.92 7.91
CA ASP A 223 0.35 15.41 6.71
C ASP A 223 1.28 15.69 5.52
N ALA A 224 2.45 15.05 5.47
CA ALA A 224 3.34 15.19 4.32
C ALA A 224 3.14 14.02 3.33
N PRO A 225 3.27 14.26 2.00
CA PRO A 225 3.18 13.20 1.02
C PRO A 225 4.35 12.22 1.21
N ARG A 226 4.04 10.96 1.58
CA ARG A 226 5.05 9.94 1.91
C ARG A 226 6.02 9.69 0.76
N ASP A 227 5.55 9.68 -0.47
CA ASP A 227 6.37 9.53 -1.67
C ASP A 227 7.44 10.62 -1.78
N ALA A 228 7.06 11.89 -1.54
CA ALA A 228 8.01 13.00 -1.52
C ALA A 228 8.97 12.95 -0.32
N VAL A 229 8.51 12.46 0.84
CA VAL A 229 9.37 12.21 2.01
C VAL A 229 10.40 11.14 1.68
N LEU A 230 9.98 9.98 1.18
CA LEU A 230 10.85 8.86 0.81
C LEU A 230 11.87 9.28 -0.26
N ALA A 231 11.45 10.06 -1.27
CA ALA A 231 12.36 10.58 -2.30
C ALA A 231 13.49 11.46 -1.73
N SER A 232 13.33 12.03 -0.53
CA SER A 232 14.36 12.81 0.16
C SER A 232 15.24 11.97 1.10
N CYS A 233 14.95 10.69 1.27
CA CYS A 233 15.58 9.80 2.24
C CYS A 233 16.69 8.93 1.61
N ALA A 234 17.58 8.42 2.44
CA ALA A 234 18.63 7.47 2.10
C ALA A 234 18.29 6.03 2.52
N ALA A 235 17.33 5.87 3.43
CA ALA A 235 16.87 4.58 3.95
C ALA A 235 15.47 4.72 4.58
N ALA A 236 14.85 3.59 4.90
CA ALA A 236 13.59 3.51 5.65
C ALA A 236 13.69 2.52 6.82
N VAL A 237 13.03 2.87 7.94
CA VAL A 237 12.84 2.01 9.12
C VAL A 237 11.35 1.86 9.38
N HIS A 238 10.83 0.64 9.41
CA HIS A 238 9.39 0.43 9.56
C HIS A 238 9.01 -0.97 10.07
N ASP A 239 7.75 -1.18 10.35
CA ASP A 239 7.14 -2.40 10.87
C ASP A 239 6.87 -3.51 9.83
N GLY A 240 7.24 -3.31 8.57
CA GLY A 240 6.98 -4.27 7.49
C GLY A 240 5.59 -4.17 6.87
N GLY A 241 4.83 -3.13 7.19
CA GLY A 241 3.55 -2.85 6.51
C GLY A 241 3.72 -2.85 4.99
N ALA A 242 2.75 -3.44 4.27
CA ALA A 242 2.87 -3.65 2.81
C ALA A 242 3.08 -2.37 2.02
N GLU A 243 2.35 -1.33 2.37
CA GLU A 243 2.37 -0.06 1.64
C GLU A 243 3.72 0.66 1.81
N VAL A 244 4.23 0.75 3.04
CA VAL A 244 5.52 1.39 3.30
C VAL A 244 6.67 0.58 2.69
N THR A 245 6.62 -0.75 2.78
CA THR A 245 7.60 -1.64 2.14
C THR A 245 7.66 -1.41 0.63
N MET A 246 6.51 -1.45 -0.06
CA MET A 246 6.46 -1.24 -1.51
C MET A 246 6.83 0.19 -1.91
N SER A 247 6.47 1.19 -1.11
CA SER A 247 6.84 2.58 -1.36
C SER A 247 8.35 2.79 -1.23
N ALA A 248 8.98 2.17 -0.22
CA ALA A 248 10.43 2.19 -0.04
C ALA A 248 11.15 1.45 -1.18
N LEU A 249 10.62 0.30 -1.64
CA LEU A 249 11.14 -0.41 -2.82
C LEU A 249 11.05 0.46 -4.07
N ALA A 250 9.91 1.08 -4.34
CA ALA A 250 9.73 1.95 -5.50
C ALA A 250 10.68 3.16 -5.47
N ALA A 251 11.04 3.65 -4.28
CA ALA A 251 12.03 4.70 -4.07
C ALA A 251 13.49 4.19 -4.10
N GLY A 252 13.72 2.87 -4.14
CA GLY A 252 15.06 2.27 -4.11
C GLY A 252 15.79 2.42 -2.79
N LEU A 253 15.04 2.48 -1.69
CA LEU A 253 15.60 2.67 -0.35
C LEU A 253 15.90 1.33 0.32
N PRO A 254 17.11 1.15 0.88
CA PRO A 254 17.38 0.04 1.80
C PRO A 254 16.48 0.18 3.03
N GLN A 255 16.02 -0.96 3.54
CA GLN A 255 15.01 -1.01 4.59
C GLN A 255 15.53 -1.70 5.83
N LEU A 256 15.25 -1.15 7.01
CA LEU A 256 15.36 -1.84 8.29
C LEU A 256 13.92 -2.16 8.73
N ILE A 257 13.57 -3.44 8.67
CA ILE A 257 12.22 -3.89 8.97
C ILE A 257 12.20 -4.48 10.38
N LEU A 258 11.38 -3.87 11.23
CA LEU A 258 11.21 -4.30 12.61
C LEU A 258 10.25 -5.49 12.64
N THR A 259 10.69 -6.60 13.24
CA THR A 259 9.88 -7.80 13.42
C THR A 259 10.03 -8.28 14.86
N ASP A 260 8.96 -8.77 15.46
CA ASP A 260 8.96 -9.30 16.84
C ASP A 260 9.53 -10.72 16.97
N GLY A 261 10.10 -11.26 15.90
CA GLY A 261 10.66 -12.60 15.87
C GLY A 261 9.63 -13.74 15.83
N THR A 262 8.35 -13.44 15.96
CA THR A 262 7.28 -14.41 15.74
C THR A 262 7.02 -14.54 14.25
N THR A 263 7.54 -15.56 13.63
CA THR A 263 7.42 -15.92 12.20
C THR A 263 7.28 -14.72 11.25
N PRO A 264 8.36 -14.30 10.56
CA PRO A 264 8.27 -13.24 9.58
C PRO A 264 7.29 -13.64 8.49
N THR A 265 6.07 -13.11 8.54
CA THR A 265 5.07 -13.29 7.50
C THR A 265 5.09 -12.10 6.54
N GLY A 266 4.67 -12.31 5.31
CA GLY A 266 4.51 -11.23 4.35
C GLY A 266 5.76 -10.86 3.56
N LEU A 267 5.97 -9.56 3.29
CA LEU A 267 7.03 -9.08 2.40
C LEU A 267 8.41 -9.00 3.05
N ALA A 268 8.50 -8.79 4.36
CA ALA A 268 9.75 -8.54 5.06
C ALA A 268 10.82 -9.61 4.81
N PRO A 269 10.54 -10.93 4.99
CA PRO A 269 11.53 -11.97 4.72
C PRO A 269 11.90 -12.08 3.24
N ARG A 270 10.97 -11.80 2.33
CA ARG A 270 11.24 -11.84 0.88
C ARG A 270 12.17 -10.71 0.47
N VAL A 271 11.91 -9.48 0.92
CA VAL A 271 12.77 -8.32 0.65
C VAL A 271 14.15 -8.49 1.27
N ALA A 272 14.24 -9.08 2.47
CA ALA A 272 15.52 -9.39 3.11
C ALA A 272 16.26 -10.50 2.35
N GLY A 273 15.57 -11.54 1.87
CA GLY A 273 16.15 -12.61 1.04
C GLY A 273 16.75 -12.09 -0.28
N GLU A 274 16.15 -11.05 -0.85
CA GLU A 274 16.69 -10.34 -2.03
C GLU A 274 17.75 -9.28 -1.66
N GLY A 275 18.16 -9.20 -0.40
CA GLY A 275 19.18 -8.25 0.08
C GLY A 275 18.71 -6.79 0.13
N GLY A 276 17.42 -6.51 -0.02
CA GLY A 276 16.88 -5.13 0.03
C GLY A 276 16.53 -4.64 1.43
N ALA A 277 16.60 -5.53 2.43
CA ALA A 277 16.29 -5.18 3.82
C ALA A 277 17.14 -5.92 4.83
N ILE A 278 17.26 -5.32 6.03
CA ILE A 278 17.76 -5.93 7.26
C ILE A 278 16.54 -6.14 8.17
N LEU A 279 16.40 -7.34 8.73
CA LEU A 279 15.39 -7.61 9.76
C LEU A 279 15.99 -7.37 11.15
N ALA A 280 15.23 -6.73 12.03
CA ALA A 280 15.66 -6.43 13.38
C ALA A 280 14.51 -6.60 14.38
N ASP A 281 14.85 -7.11 15.57
CA ASP A 281 13.94 -7.08 16.72
C ASP A 281 13.86 -5.63 17.26
N PRO A 282 12.65 -5.06 17.42
CA PRO A 282 12.49 -3.74 18.02
C PRO A 282 13.17 -3.58 19.38
N ALA A 283 13.14 -4.62 20.21
CA ALA A 283 13.76 -4.59 21.54
C ALA A 283 15.30 -4.63 21.47
N ALA A 284 15.86 -5.18 20.40
CA ALA A 284 17.30 -5.26 20.15
C ALA A 284 17.84 -4.13 19.26
N LEU A 285 16.99 -3.18 18.85
CA LEU A 285 17.38 -2.07 17.98
C LEU A 285 18.45 -1.19 18.64
N ARG A 286 19.55 -0.94 17.92
CA ARG A 286 20.70 -0.14 18.35
C ARG A 286 21.15 0.78 17.20
N THR A 287 21.87 1.83 17.54
CA THR A 287 22.44 2.81 16.58
C THR A 287 23.29 2.13 15.50
N GLU A 288 23.98 1.03 15.83
CA GLU A 288 24.81 0.27 14.91
C GLU A 288 24.00 -0.35 13.76
N ALA A 289 22.76 -0.78 14.01
CA ALA A 289 21.88 -1.29 12.96
C ALA A 289 21.53 -0.20 11.94
N ILE A 290 21.32 1.03 12.42
CA ILE A 290 21.09 2.21 11.57
C ILE A 290 22.37 2.54 10.78
N GLY A 291 23.55 2.46 11.40
CA GLY A 291 24.85 2.64 10.74
C GLY A 291 25.03 1.63 9.60
N ARG A 292 24.79 0.36 9.86
CA ARG A 292 24.85 -0.70 8.83
C ARG A 292 23.87 -0.44 7.68
N LEU A 293 22.63 -0.04 7.95
CA LEU A 293 21.65 0.28 6.94
C LEU A 293 22.13 1.40 5.99
N LEU A 294 22.84 2.38 6.51
CA LEU A 294 23.33 3.53 5.74
C LEU A 294 24.65 3.30 5.02
N ASP A 295 25.53 2.49 5.59
CA ASP A 295 26.94 2.39 5.17
C ASP A 295 27.29 1.06 4.50
N ASP A 296 26.51 -0.01 4.75
CA ASP A 296 26.67 -1.30 4.08
C ASP A 296 26.14 -1.19 2.63
N PRO A 297 26.97 -1.54 1.64
CA PRO A 297 26.57 -1.49 0.24
C PRO A 297 25.54 -2.55 -0.16
N GLU A 298 25.44 -3.66 0.58
CA GLU A 298 24.56 -4.79 0.21
C GLU A 298 23.06 -4.42 0.25
N PRO A 299 22.51 -3.86 1.35
CA PRO A 299 21.10 -3.46 1.38
C PRO A 299 20.76 -2.41 0.31
N ARG A 300 21.67 -1.50 0.01
CA ARG A 300 21.49 -0.50 -1.05
C ARG A 300 21.48 -1.14 -2.44
N ALA A 301 22.38 -2.08 -2.70
CA ALA A 301 22.40 -2.81 -3.97
C ALA A 301 21.13 -3.65 -4.18
N GLY A 302 20.67 -4.36 -3.13
CA GLY A 302 19.42 -5.10 -3.15
C GLY A 302 18.21 -4.20 -3.41
N ALA A 303 18.09 -3.08 -2.70
CA ALA A 303 17.02 -2.13 -2.89
C ALA A 303 17.02 -1.52 -4.31
N THR A 304 18.21 -1.26 -4.89
CA THR A 304 18.35 -0.78 -6.27
C THR A 304 17.84 -1.80 -7.27
N ARG A 305 18.23 -3.09 -7.14
CA ARG A 305 17.75 -4.16 -8.02
C ARG A 305 16.22 -4.29 -7.96
N LEU A 306 15.64 -4.32 -6.76
CA LEU A 306 14.20 -4.43 -6.57
C LEU A 306 13.44 -3.22 -7.13
N ARG A 307 13.97 -1.99 -6.97
CA ARG A 307 13.43 -0.79 -7.61
C ARG A 307 13.40 -0.92 -9.12
N ASP A 308 14.49 -1.35 -9.71
CA ASP A 308 14.61 -1.47 -11.17
C ASP A 308 13.67 -2.54 -11.72
N GLU A 309 13.47 -3.63 -10.97
CA GLU A 309 12.48 -4.66 -11.28
C GLU A 309 11.04 -4.11 -11.21
N VAL A 310 10.69 -3.38 -10.14
CA VAL A 310 9.38 -2.69 -10.04
C VAL A 310 9.21 -1.71 -11.20
N ALA A 311 10.24 -0.94 -11.54
CA ALA A 311 10.18 0.04 -12.62
C ALA A 311 9.99 -0.60 -14.00
N ALA A 312 10.48 -1.82 -14.20
CA ALA A 312 10.32 -2.59 -15.44
C ALA A 312 8.92 -3.20 -15.61
N MET A 313 8.11 -3.27 -14.55
CA MET A 313 6.73 -3.76 -14.64
C MET A 313 5.84 -2.82 -15.45
N PRO A 314 4.82 -3.33 -16.16
CA PRO A 314 3.86 -2.51 -16.90
C PRO A 314 3.19 -1.47 -16.00
N GLY A 315 3.24 -0.20 -16.40
CA GLY A 315 2.52 0.86 -15.68
C GLY A 315 0.99 0.72 -15.82
N PRO A 316 0.20 1.39 -14.97
CA PRO A 316 -1.26 1.32 -15.04
C PRO A 316 -1.83 1.63 -16.43
N ARG A 317 -1.21 2.56 -17.18
CA ARG A 317 -1.63 2.89 -18.54
C ARG A 317 -1.41 1.74 -19.53
N GLU A 318 -0.33 0.99 -19.37
CA GLU A 318 0.01 -0.14 -20.22
C GLU A 318 -0.89 -1.36 -19.96
N VAL A 319 -1.51 -1.44 -18.78
CA VAL A 319 -2.45 -2.49 -18.41
C VAL A 319 -3.86 -2.24 -18.96
N VAL A 320 -4.22 -0.98 -19.29
CA VAL A 320 -5.56 -0.63 -19.79
C VAL A 320 -5.99 -1.50 -20.99
N PRO A 321 -5.20 -1.68 -22.06
CA PRO A 321 -5.61 -2.53 -23.19
C PRO A 321 -5.77 -4.01 -22.78
N LEU A 322 -5.01 -4.52 -21.82
CA LEU A 322 -5.16 -5.89 -21.32
C LEU A 322 -6.49 -6.06 -20.60
N LEU A 323 -6.88 -5.08 -19.76
CA LEU A 323 -8.19 -5.08 -19.11
C LEU A 323 -9.34 -4.96 -20.11
N ALA A 324 -9.15 -4.17 -21.17
CA ALA A 324 -10.13 -4.08 -22.24
C ALA A 324 -10.30 -5.42 -22.99
N ALA A 325 -9.22 -6.16 -23.20
CA ALA A 325 -9.27 -7.49 -23.81
C ALA A 325 -10.01 -8.49 -22.91
N VAL A 326 -9.83 -8.45 -21.58
CA VAL A 326 -10.58 -9.29 -20.64
C VAL A 326 -12.09 -9.00 -20.73
N ALA A 327 -12.49 -7.74 -20.82
CA ALA A 327 -13.89 -7.36 -20.97
C ALA A 327 -14.52 -7.81 -22.31
N GLY A 328 -13.70 -7.92 -23.37
CA GLY A 328 -14.14 -8.34 -24.71
C GLY A 328 -14.19 -9.84 -24.95
N GLN A 329 -13.72 -10.67 -24.04
CA GLN A 329 -13.67 -12.14 -24.15
C GLN A 329 -15.01 -12.82 -23.72
N ARG A 330 -16.15 -12.17 -23.89
CA ARG A 330 -17.48 -12.70 -23.54
C ARG A 330 -18.01 -13.66 -24.59
#